data_ff354c59e887296d113187d5a6ba2ecc
#
_entry.id   ff354c59e887296d113187d5a6ba2ecc
#
_cell.length_a   1.000
_cell.length_b   1.000
_cell.length_c   1.000
_cell.angle_alpha   90.00
_cell.angle_beta   90.00
_cell.angle_gamma   90.00
#
_symmetry.space_group_name_H-M   'P 1'
#
loop_
_entity.id
_entity.type
_entity.pdbx_description
1 polymer ?
#
loop_
_entity_poly.entity_id
_entity_poly.type
_entity_poly.pdbx_seq_one_letter_code
_entity_poly.pdbx_strand_id
1 'polypeptide(L)' 'MAPNNRAIERLESVENKLRSTEKDFEDARKRARKAKDSFEDVMYKRSELFNKAFSHISEQIGPIYRELTRSANYPLGGQA' A
#
# COMPACT_ATOMS: atom_id res chain seq x y z
N MET A 1 46.62 2.72 34.98
CA MET A 1 46.01 3.91 35.55
C MET A 1 44.53 3.86 35.39
N ALA A 2 43.84 3.88 36.50
CA ALA A 2 42.38 3.71 36.52
C ALA A 2 41.57 4.69 35.68
N PRO A 3 41.91 6.02 35.63
CA PRO A 3 41.12 6.98 34.85
C PRO A 3 41.11 6.68 33.35
N ASN A 4 42.26 6.28 32.80
CA ASN A 4 42.38 5.97 31.38
C ASN A 4 41.59 4.71 31.00
N ASN A 5 41.65 3.70 31.86
CA ASN A 5 40.88 2.47 31.65
C ASN A 5 39.40 2.70 31.71
N ARG A 6 38.96 3.57 32.63
CA ARG A 6 37.53 3.94 32.70
C ARG A 6 37.07 4.67 31.46
N ALA A 7 37.87 5.61 30.93
CA ALA A 7 37.55 6.34 29.73
C ALA A 7 37.42 5.39 28.53
N ILE A 8 38.36 4.41 28.43
CA ILE A 8 38.33 3.42 27.36
C ILE A 8 37.09 2.55 27.49
N GLU A 9 36.79 2.07 28.70
CA GLU A 9 35.61 1.23 28.94
C GLU A 9 34.31 1.97 28.61
N ARG A 10 34.23 3.25 28.96
CA ARG A 10 33.06 4.07 28.61
C ARG A 10 32.92 4.22 27.11
N LEU A 11 34.02 4.48 26.43
CA LEU A 11 34.04 4.61 24.99
C LEU A 11 33.56 3.33 24.32
N GLU A 12 34.08 2.19 24.75
CA GLU A 12 33.67 0.89 24.24
C GLU A 12 32.19 0.62 24.49
N SER A 13 31.71 0.98 25.70
CA SER A 13 30.29 0.84 26.03
C SER A 13 29.40 1.68 25.16
N VAL A 14 29.82 2.92 24.90
CA VAL A 14 29.06 3.83 24.01
C VAL A 14 29.07 3.31 22.57
N GLU A 15 30.23 2.84 22.10
CA GLU A 15 30.34 2.27 20.77
C GLU A 15 29.46 1.04 20.60
N ASN A 16 29.43 0.16 21.60
CA ASN A 16 28.59 -1.02 21.59
C ASN A 16 27.11 -0.66 21.58
N LYS A 17 26.71 0.33 22.36
CA LYS A 17 25.34 0.84 22.36
C LYS A 17 24.96 1.45 21.02
N LEU A 18 25.89 2.19 20.43
CA LEU A 18 25.68 2.80 19.12
C LEU A 18 25.46 1.72 18.06
N ARG A 19 26.31 0.70 18.02
CA ARG A 19 26.16 -0.41 17.09
C ARG A 19 24.83 -1.13 17.28
N SER A 20 24.47 -1.38 18.53
CA SER A 20 23.21 -2.04 18.86
C SER A 20 22.02 -1.20 18.41
N THR A 21 22.07 0.10 18.64
CA THR A 21 21.02 1.05 18.22
C THR A 21 20.94 1.11 16.71
N GLU A 22 22.07 1.17 16.01
CA GLU A 22 22.11 1.17 14.55
C GLU A 22 21.50 -0.11 13.97
N LYS A 23 21.83 -1.25 14.57
CA LYS A 23 21.28 -2.53 14.16
C LYS A 23 19.78 -2.56 14.37
N ASP A 24 19.31 -2.12 15.53
CA ASP A 24 17.88 -2.08 15.83
C ASP A 24 17.15 -1.16 14.87
N PHE A 25 17.74 -0.03 14.55
CA PHE A 25 17.19 0.94 13.60
C PHE A 25 17.11 0.33 12.21
N GLU A 26 18.16 -0.34 11.77
CA GLU A 26 18.18 -1.02 10.47
C GLU A 26 17.13 -2.11 10.39
N ASP A 27 17.01 -2.92 11.44
CA ASP A 27 16.01 -3.97 11.52
C ASP A 27 14.60 -3.39 11.49
N ALA A 28 14.38 -2.29 12.19
CA ALA A 28 13.09 -1.60 12.19
C ALA A 28 12.77 -1.05 10.80
N ARG A 29 13.75 -0.48 10.10
CA ARG A 29 13.58 0.00 8.73
C ARG A 29 13.20 -1.13 7.78
N LYS A 30 13.89 -2.26 7.90
CA LYS A 30 13.59 -3.43 7.07
C LYS A 30 12.18 -3.93 7.30
N ARG A 31 11.75 -3.99 8.57
CA ARG A 31 10.39 -4.41 8.90
C ARG A 31 9.36 -3.44 8.36
N ALA A 32 9.62 -2.15 8.49
CA ALA A 32 8.72 -1.12 7.97
C ALA A 32 8.60 -1.19 6.45
N ARG A 33 9.73 -1.38 5.75
CA ARG A 33 9.75 -1.54 4.29
C ARG A 33 8.97 -2.77 3.86
N LYS A 34 9.18 -3.89 4.57
CA LYS A 34 8.49 -5.14 4.28
C LYS A 34 6.98 -4.99 4.46
N ALA A 35 6.57 -4.33 5.55
CA ALA A 35 5.17 -4.06 5.80
C ALA A 35 4.56 -3.16 4.74
N LYS A 36 5.29 -2.14 4.31
CA LYS A 36 4.88 -1.24 3.24
C LYS A 36 4.70 -1.99 1.93
N ASP A 37 5.69 -2.82 1.57
CA ASP A 37 5.64 -3.59 0.33
C ASP A 37 4.45 -4.57 0.34
N SER A 38 4.22 -5.23 1.46
CA SER A 38 3.08 -6.14 1.62
C SER A 38 1.76 -5.39 1.48
N PHE A 39 1.67 -4.21 2.08
CA PHE A 39 0.47 -3.38 1.99
C PHE A 39 0.22 -2.93 0.56
N GLU A 40 1.26 -2.47 -0.13
CA GLU A 40 1.16 -2.05 -1.53
C GLU A 40 0.73 -3.21 -2.44
N ASP A 41 1.26 -4.40 -2.18
CA ASP A 41 0.90 -5.60 -2.94
C ASP A 41 -0.59 -5.94 -2.75
N VAL A 42 -1.08 -5.91 -1.51
CA VAL A 42 -2.49 -6.15 -1.22
C VAL A 42 -3.37 -5.10 -1.89
N MET A 43 -2.97 -3.84 -1.81
CA MET A 43 -3.72 -2.74 -2.44
C MET A 43 -3.78 -2.90 -3.95
N TYR A 44 -2.67 -3.29 -4.56
CA TYR A 44 -2.61 -3.53 -6.00
C TYR A 44 -3.53 -4.67 -6.41
N LYS A 45 -3.48 -5.78 -5.70
CA LYS A 45 -4.33 -6.95 -5.98
C LYS A 45 -5.81 -6.61 -5.82
N ARG A 46 -6.16 -5.85 -4.79
CA ARG A 46 -7.54 -5.41 -4.57
C ARG A 46 -8.01 -4.50 -5.69
N SER A 47 -7.15 -3.57 -6.11
CA SER A 47 -7.44 -2.67 -7.23
C SER A 47 -7.65 -3.44 -8.53
N GLU A 48 -6.82 -4.44 -8.80
CA GLU A 48 -6.97 -5.29 -9.99
C GLU A 48 -8.29 -6.03 -9.97
N LEU A 49 -8.62 -6.64 -8.85
CA LEU A 49 -9.88 -7.37 -8.69
C LEU A 49 -11.09 -6.45 -8.85
N PHE A 50 -11.02 -5.27 -8.25
CA PHE A 50 -12.08 -4.28 -8.37
C PHE A 50 -12.26 -3.85 -9.82
N ASN A 51 -11.16 -3.55 -10.51
CA ASN A 51 -11.21 -3.11 -11.90
C ASN A 51 -11.76 -4.21 -12.82
N LYS A 52 -11.37 -5.45 -12.59
CA LYS A 52 -11.90 -6.59 -13.34
C LYS A 52 -13.39 -6.76 -13.11
N ALA A 53 -13.83 -6.70 -11.85
CA ALA A 53 -15.23 -6.82 -11.50
C ALA A 53 -16.03 -5.66 -12.09
N PHE A 54 -15.51 -4.44 -11.99
CA PHE A 54 -16.16 -3.25 -12.53
C PHE A 54 -16.29 -3.34 -14.05
N SER A 55 -15.21 -3.75 -14.73
CA SER A 55 -15.23 -3.92 -16.19
C SER A 55 -16.27 -4.97 -16.61
N HIS A 56 -16.30 -6.10 -15.89
CA HIS A 56 -17.23 -7.18 -16.19
C HIS A 56 -18.68 -6.72 -15.99
N ILE A 57 -18.95 -6.03 -14.89
CA ILE A 57 -20.29 -5.50 -14.60
C ILE A 57 -20.67 -4.45 -15.64
N SER A 58 -19.74 -3.58 -16.00
CA SER A 58 -19.99 -2.54 -17.01
C SER A 58 -20.30 -3.14 -18.38
N GLU A 59 -19.61 -4.21 -18.75
CA GLU A 59 -19.88 -4.91 -20.01
C GLU A 59 -21.26 -5.54 -20.03
N GLN A 60 -21.70 -6.08 -18.91
CA GLN A 60 -23.02 -6.72 -18.83
C GLN A 60 -24.14 -5.72 -18.67
N ILE A 61 -23.95 -4.69 -17.86
CA ILE A 61 -24.98 -3.70 -17.56
C ILE A 61 -25.05 -2.62 -18.66
N GLY A 62 -23.93 -2.33 -19.28
CA GLY A 62 -23.84 -1.29 -20.31
C GLY A 62 -24.89 -1.42 -21.41
N PRO A 63 -25.00 -2.59 -22.05
CA PRO A 63 -26.06 -2.78 -23.08
C PRO A 63 -27.43 -2.68 -22.51
N ILE A 64 -27.71 -3.22 -21.33
CA ILE A 64 -29.00 -3.16 -20.68
C ILE A 64 -29.36 -1.71 -20.36
N TYR A 65 -28.42 -0.96 -19.83
CA TYR A 65 -28.61 0.46 -19.52
C TYR A 65 -28.90 1.26 -20.77
N ARG A 66 -28.18 1.02 -21.84
CA ARG A 66 -28.42 1.67 -23.13
C ARG A 66 -29.79 1.37 -23.65
N GLU A 67 -30.20 0.13 -23.55
CA GLU A 67 -31.52 -0.30 -24.00
C GLU A 67 -32.64 0.36 -23.19
N LEU A 68 -32.47 0.42 -21.86
CA LEU A 68 -33.43 1.10 -21.00
C LEU A 68 -33.52 2.60 -21.30
N THR A 69 -32.36 3.22 -21.47
CA THR A 69 -32.31 4.65 -21.82
C THR A 69 -32.95 4.90 -23.18
N ARG A 70 -32.69 4.03 -24.12
CA ARG A 70 -33.27 4.11 -25.45
C ARG A 70 -34.78 3.95 -25.39
N SER A 71 -35.26 2.97 -24.63
CA SER A 71 -36.68 2.75 -24.42
C SER A 71 -37.35 3.96 -23.78
N ALA A 72 -36.71 4.56 -22.79
CA ALA A 72 -37.24 5.71 -22.08
C ALA A 72 -37.26 6.95 -22.96
N ASN A 73 -36.25 7.15 -23.80
CA ASN A 73 -36.15 8.30 -24.69
C ASN A 73 -36.98 8.15 -25.96
N TYR A 74 -37.18 6.92 -26.39
CA TYR A 74 -37.87 6.66 -27.66
C TYR A 74 -39.31 7.15 -27.68
N PRO A 75 -40.12 6.90 -26.63
CA PRO A 75 -41.49 7.47 -26.64
C PRO A 75 -41.49 8.97 -26.71
N LEU A 76 -40.58 9.64 -26.05
CA LEU A 76 -40.47 11.11 -26.11
C LEU A 76 -40.01 11.56 -27.47
N GLY A 77 -39.00 10.90 -28.03
CA GLY A 77 -38.51 11.18 -29.37
C GLY A 77 -39.52 10.85 -30.46
N GLY A 78 -40.27 9.77 -30.27
CA GLY A 78 -41.27 9.34 -31.19
C GLY A 78 -42.47 10.28 -31.23
N GLN A 79 -42.73 10.99 -30.14
CA GLN A 79 -43.81 11.96 -30.08
C GLN A 79 -43.45 13.31 -30.68
N ALA A 80 -42.14 13.57 -30.65
CA ALA A 80 -41.66 14.79 -31.27
C ALA A 80 -41.62 14.66 -32.77
#